data_fdf3f53fc7693b32af23c4ffe959906c
#
_entry.id   fdf3f53fc7693b32af23c4ffe959906c
#
_cell.length_a   1.000
_cell.length_b   1.000
_cell.length_c   1.000
_cell.angle_alpha   90.00
_cell.angle_beta   90.00
_cell.angle_gamma   90.00
#
_symmetry.space_group_name_H-M   'P 1'
#
loop_
_entity.id
_entity.type
_entity.pdbx_description
1 polymer ?
#
loop_
_entity_poly.entity_id
_entity_poly.type
_entity_poly.pdbx_seq_one_letter_code
_entity_poly.pdbx_strand_id
1 'polypeptide(L)'
;MYNTMLKRKIESVLVEWKASGSKKPLVIKGIRQCGKTYIVQKFAKENYENVVYMNFILEPDKKSAFAGNIDVDTIILNLSALIPGSRFINGRTCIILDEIQECREARTALKSFQMDGRFDVIATGSLLGVKGYGKNNKTPEEGQDSIPIGYETVVEMYPLDFEEFLWANGINDKVIDTVKVCFENETAVPDGIHKVMMELLHRYVIVGGLPEVVNTFLETKNIELTYKTQRNLIDEYEEDMVKYADDADKPRIRECFESIPKQLAKDNKKFQYSVVRKGGRSSQYIGSIQWLEDAGIAKRCYNTLITELPLEGNSIKDCFKLYTTDIGILVAMLDYGTQADILKGNLLGYKGAIFENLMADFLYKSGQKLYYFQKDSGLELDFLVRYKGECVVLEVKAKSGKTKSLKTALKNKNVYHLNNAIKLGQYNVGREQEILTIPLYMGFLIKDKLTEVIVPDIDLSLLN
;
A
#
# COMPACT_ATOMS: atom_id res chain seq x y z
N MET A 1 25.16 14.28 -3.10
CA MET A 1 24.27 13.11 -3.09
C MET A 1 23.52 13.11 -4.42
N TYR A 2 23.83 12.18 -5.32
CA TYR A 2 23.08 12.00 -6.55
C TYR A 2 21.81 11.24 -6.19
N ASN A 3 20.73 11.97 -5.93
CA ASN A 3 19.42 11.37 -5.69
C ASN A 3 18.92 10.90 -7.04
N THR A 4 19.03 9.60 -7.34
CA THR A 4 18.49 9.02 -8.57
C THR A 4 16.98 9.26 -8.58
N MET A 5 16.50 10.03 -9.56
CA MET A 5 15.08 10.38 -9.64
C MET A 5 14.28 9.13 -9.99
N LEU A 6 13.52 8.60 -9.02
CA LEU A 6 12.67 7.44 -9.20
C LEU A 6 11.36 7.84 -9.92
N LYS A 7 11.06 7.21 -11.05
CA LYS A 7 9.77 7.36 -11.75
C LYS A 7 8.67 6.69 -10.93
N ARG A 8 7.55 7.41 -10.70
CA ARG A 8 6.45 6.92 -9.85
C ARG A 8 5.12 6.98 -10.60
N LYS A 9 4.28 5.96 -10.41
CA LYS A 9 2.93 5.89 -11.01
C LYS A 9 2.02 7.01 -10.53
N ILE A 10 2.20 7.48 -9.31
CA ILE A 10 1.41 8.59 -8.76
C ILE A 10 1.59 9.90 -9.56
N GLU A 11 2.67 10.04 -10.34
CA GLU A 11 2.86 11.23 -11.19
C GLU A 11 1.73 11.37 -12.20
N SER A 12 1.26 10.27 -12.81
CA SER A 12 0.09 10.31 -13.72
C SER A 12 -1.19 10.71 -12.99
N VAL A 13 -1.39 10.23 -11.76
CA VAL A 13 -2.56 10.60 -10.94
C VAL A 13 -2.57 12.09 -10.62
N LEU A 14 -1.41 12.68 -10.32
CA LEU A 14 -1.25 14.12 -10.09
C LEU A 14 -1.59 14.94 -11.34
N VAL A 15 -1.12 14.49 -12.52
CA VAL A 15 -1.41 15.14 -13.80
C VAL A 15 -2.91 15.06 -14.12
N GLU A 16 -3.52 13.88 -13.96
CA GLU A 16 -4.96 13.66 -14.19
C GLU A 16 -5.81 14.51 -13.22
N TRP A 17 -5.44 14.57 -11.94
CA TRP A 17 -6.12 15.41 -10.95
C TRP A 17 -6.10 16.87 -11.36
N LYS A 18 -4.94 17.41 -11.76
CA LYS A 18 -4.83 18.81 -12.24
C LYS A 18 -5.67 19.04 -13.50
N ALA A 19 -5.63 18.10 -14.45
CA ALA A 19 -6.35 18.19 -15.72
C ALA A 19 -7.87 18.05 -15.57
N SER A 20 -8.35 17.37 -14.52
CA SER A 20 -9.78 17.14 -14.29
C SER A 20 -10.60 18.40 -14.08
N GLY A 21 -9.97 19.54 -13.80
CA GLY A 21 -10.64 20.79 -13.45
C GLY A 21 -11.41 20.74 -12.12
N SER A 22 -11.38 19.59 -11.43
CA SER A 22 -11.93 19.48 -10.08
C SER A 22 -11.13 20.37 -9.13
N LYS A 23 -11.83 21.21 -8.38
CA LYS A 23 -11.20 22.07 -7.36
C LYS A 23 -11.16 21.39 -5.98
N LYS A 24 -11.36 20.08 -5.93
CA LYS A 24 -11.19 19.31 -4.69
C LYS A 24 -9.72 19.23 -4.34
N PRO A 25 -9.31 19.65 -3.14
CA PRO A 25 -7.97 19.39 -2.64
C PRO A 25 -7.58 17.92 -2.76
N LEU A 26 -6.34 17.65 -3.13
CA LEU A 26 -5.78 16.30 -3.20
C LEU A 26 -5.09 15.97 -1.89
N VAL A 27 -5.49 14.88 -1.26
CA VAL A 27 -4.87 14.38 -0.04
C VAL A 27 -4.11 13.09 -0.35
N ILE A 28 -2.78 13.12 -0.22
CA ILE A 28 -1.92 11.97 -0.43
C ILE A 28 -1.55 11.37 0.92
N LYS A 29 -2.15 10.21 1.22
CA LYS A 29 -1.79 9.42 2.39
C LYS A 29 -0.84 8.28 2.00
N GLY A 30 -0.13 7.72 2.94
CA GLY A 30 0.73 6.55 2.73
C GLY A 30 1.77 6.41 3.82
N ILE A 31 2.39 5.24 3.88
CA ILE A 31 3.43 4.93 4.88
C ILE A 31 4.51 6.02 4.92
N ARG A 32 5.11 6.21 6.07
CA ARG A 32 6.26 7.11 6.22
C ARG A 32 7.38 6.74 5.25
N GLN A 33 8.10 7.75 4.74
CA GLN A 33 9.25 7.58 3.83
C GLN A 33 8.94 6.92 2.46
N CYS A 34 7.66 6.82 2.03
CA CYS A 34 7.34 6.37 0.67
C CYS A 34 7.54 7.45 -0.41
N GLY A 35 7.99 8.67 -0.04
CA GLY A 35 8.37 9.72 -0.97
C GLY A 35 7.28 10.76 -1.27
N LYS A 36 6.22 10.90 -0.44
CA LYS A 36 5.10 11.84 -0.62
C LYS A 36 5.55 13.29 -0.82
N THR A 37 6.29 13.82 0.14
CA THR A 37 6.79 15.20 0.12
C THR A 37 7.59 15.50 -1.13
N TYR A 38 8.50 14.59 -1.50
CA TYR A 38 9.35 14.75 -2.69
C TYR A 38 8.53 14.84 -3.97
N ILE A 39 7.61 13.90 -4.20
CA ILE A 39 6.86 13.84 -5.45
C ILE A 39 5.91 15.02 -5.62
N VAL A 40 5.27 15.47 -4.51
CA VAL A 40 4.37 16.62 -4.53
C VAL A 40 5.13 17.92 -4.81
N GLN A 41 6.28 18.12 -4.17
CA GLN A 41 7.11 19.30 -4.43
C GLN A 41 7.65 19.31 -5.86
N LYS A 42 8.11 18.15 -6.37
CA LYS A 42 8.54 18.01 -7.78
C LYS A 42 7.40 18.39 -8.72
N PHE A 43 6.24 17.77 -8.58
CA PHE A 43 5.07 18.02 -9.40
C PHE A 43 4.65 19.50 -9.37
N ALA A 44 4.58 20.09 -8.19
CA ALA A 44 4.17 21.49 -8.06
C ALA A 44 5.16 22.44 -8.74
N LYS A 45 6.47 22.23 -8.57
CA LYS A 45 7.51 23.03 -9.22
C LYS A 45 7.47 22.95 -10.76
N GLU A 46 7.13 21.78 -11.30
CA GLU A 46 7.05 21.57 -12.75
C GLU A 46 5.75 22.10 -13.37
N ASN A 47 4.70 22.30 -12.57
CA ASN A 47 3.34 22.53 -13.08
C ASN A 47 2.71 23.87 -12.67
N TYR A 48 3.31 24.64 -11.76
CA TYR A 48 2.76 25.90 -11.25
C TYR A 48 3.82 27.02 -11.25
N GLU A 49 3.38 28.23 -11.48
CA GLU A 49 4.25 29.44 -11.44
C GLU A 49 4.69 29.74 -10.00
N ASN A 50 3.81 29.48 -9.03
CA ASN A 50 4.06 29.73 -7.62
C ASN A 50 3.73 28.48 -6.80
N VAL A 51 4.58 28.17 -5.84
CA VAL A 51 4.38 27.08 -4.91
C VAL A 51 4.53 27.62 -3.49
N VAL A 52 3.49 27.47 -2.69
CA VAL A 52 3.52 27.80 -1.25
C VAL A 52 3.55 26.49 -0.48
N TYR A 53 4.70 26.20 0.11
CA TYR A 53 4.92 24.95 0.85
C TYR A 53 5.04 25.23 2.35
N MET A 54 4.40 24.40 3.15
CA MET A 54 4.57 24.39 4.59
C MET A 54 4.52 22.96 5.13
N ASN A 55 5.38 22.70 6.12
CA ASN A 55 5.42 21.42 6.84
C ASN A 55 5.09 21.67 8.31
N PHE A 56 3.98 21.12 8.77
CA PHE A 56 3.46 21.39 10.12
C PHE A 56 4.25 20.73 11.26
N ILE A 57 5.21 19.83 10.95
CA ILE A 57 6.17 19.31 11.92
C ILE A 57 7.37 20.25 12.05
N LEU A 58 7.96 20.63 10.89
CA LEU A 58 9.18 21.43 10.85
C LEU A 58 8.93 22.91 11.14
N GLU A 59 7.73 23.41 10.81
CA GLU A 59 7.34 24.80 10.89
C GLU A 59 6.02 24.96 11.66
N PRO A 60 6.01 24.62 12.98
CA PRO A 60 4.78 24.59 13.78
C PRO A 60 4.13 25.98 13.97
N ASP A 61 4.87 27.06 13.83
CA ASP A 61 4.40 28.44 13.85
C ASP A 61 3.41 28.74 12.72
N LYS A 62 3.57 28.10 11.55
CA LYS A 62 2.65 28.25 10.41
C LYS A 62 1.26 27.70 10.65
N LYS A 63 1.04 26.88 11.69
CA LYS A 63 -0.30 26.45 12.12
C LYS A 63 -1.20 27.64 12.47
N SER A 64 -0.61 28.74 12.94
CA SER A 64 -1.33 29.97 13.29
C SER A 64 -2.06 30.61 12.11
N ALA A 65 -1.64 30.33 10.86
CA ALA A 65 -2.35 30.81 9.67
C ALA A 65 -3.78 30.26 9.54
N PHE A 66 -4.03 29.12 10.16
CA PHE A 66 -5.31 28.41 10.14
C PHE A 66 -6.12 28.58 11.44
N ALA A 67 -5.62 29.35 12.40
CA ALA A 67 -6.30 29.59 13.66
C ALA A 67 -7.44 30.60 13.49
N GLY A 68 -8.58 30.37 14.16
CA GLY A 68 -9.74 31.26 14.13
C GLY A 68 -10.60 31.10 12.89
N ASN A 69 -10.73 32.16 12.07
CA ASN A 69 -11.54 32.08 10.86
C ASN A 69 -10.78 31.35 9.73
N ILE A 70 -11.39 30.30 9.23
CA ILE A 70 -10.82 29.43 8.18
C ILE A 70 -11.34 29.75 6.76
N ASP A 71 -11.85 30.95 6.52
CA ASP A 71 -12.10 31.42 5.15
C ASP A 71 -10.76 31.62 4.40
N VAL A 72 -10.81 31.45 3.10
CA VAL A 72 -9.58 31.43 2.28
C VAL A 72 -8.87 32.78 2.28
N ASP A 73 -9.60 33.90 2.27
CA ASP A 73 -8.98 35.24 2.26
C ASP A 73 -8.20 35.52 3.53
N THR A 74 -8.75 35.15 4.69
CA THR A 74 -8.05 35.25 5.98
C THR A 74 -6.82 34.34 6.01
N ILE A 75 -6.94 33.09 5.55
CA ILE A 75 -5.80 32.15 5.48
C ILE A 75 -4.69 32.72 4.57
N ILE A 76 -5.02 33.22 3.38
CA ILE A 76 -4.06 33.79 2.44
C ILE A 76 -3.36 35.02 3.01
N LEU A 77 -4.11 35.89 3.70
CA LEU A 77 -3.53 37.05 4.39
C LEU A 77 -2.52 36.63 5.46
N ASN A 78 -2.90 35.67 6.30
CA ASN A 78 -2.03 35.14 7.34
C ASN A 78 -0.77 34.48 6.74
N LEU A 79 -0.94 33.65 5.69
CA LEU A 79 0.18 33.00 5.01
C LEU A 79 1.11 34.03 4.34
N SER A 80 0.57 35.11 3.77
CA SER A 80 1.37 36.18 3.20
C SER A 80 2.23 36.90 4.23
N ALA A 81 1.73 37.03 5.47
CA ALA A 81 2.49 37.59 6.58
C ALA A 81 3.57 36.61 7.12
N LEU A 82 3.24 35.32 7.21
CA LEU A 82 4.14 34.30 7.77
C LEU A 82 5.20 33.80 6.78
N ILE A 83 4.96 33.96 5.47
CA ILE A 83 5.87 33.49 4.41
C ILE A 83 6.19 34.70 3.50
N PRO A 84 7.18 35.53 3.88
CA PRO A 84 7.57 36.70 3.10
C PRO A 84 7.94 36.32 1.65
N GLY A 85 7.41 37.07 0.69
CA GLY A 85 7.64 36.85 -0.74
C GLY A 85 6.74 35.77 -1.37
N SER A 86 5.85 35.14 -0.62
CA SER A 86 4.83 34.24 -1.18
C SER A 86 3.89 35.03 -2.13
N ARG A 87 3.50 34.41 -3.24
CA ARG A 87 2.57 35.00 -4.21
C ARG A 87 1.38 34.05 -4.39
N PHE A 88 0.18 34.59 -4.28
CA PHE A 88 -1.07 33.86 -4.46
C PHE A 88 -1.78 34.36 -5.72
N ILE A 89 -1.59 33.65 -6.82
CA ILE A 89 -2.17 33.98 -8.15
C ILE A 89 -3.22 32.93 -8.47
N ASN A 90 -4.46 33.38 -8.71
CA ASN A 90 -5.58 32.54 -9.05
C ASN A 90 -5.25 31.58 -10.21
N GLY A 91 -5.45 30.28 -10.03
CA GLY A 91 -5.19 29.21 -11.00
C GLY A 91 -3.70 28.92 -11.29
N ARG A 92 -2.75 29.68 -10.68
CA ARG A 92 -1.31 29.55 -10.95
C ARG A 92 -0.47 29.24 -9.72
N THR A 93 -1.11 29.20 -8.52
CA THR A 93 -0.46 28.86 -7.26
C THR A 93 -0.93 27.51 -6.76
N CYS A 94 0.02 26.63 -6.42
CA CYS A 94 -0.23 25.41 -5.68
C CYS A 94 0.15 25.60 -4.21
N ILE A 95 -0.76 25.27 -3.30
CA ILE A 95 -0.53 25.28 -1.85
C ILE A 95 -0.29 23.85 -1.41
N ILE A 96 0.85 23.60 -0.76
CA ILE A 96 1.22 22.26 -0.24
C ILE A 96 1.19 22.31 1.28
N LEU A 97 0.33 21.45 1.86
CA LEU A 97 0.15 21.26 3.29
C LEU A 97 0.75 19.91 3.69
N ASP A 98 2.03 19.90 4.04
CA ASP A 98 2.75 18.67 4.37
C ASP A 98 2.59 18.31 5.85
N GLU A 99 2.43 17.00 6.15
CA GLU A 99 2.13 16.46 7.47
C GLU A 99 0.86 17.08 8.09
N ILE A 100 -0.22 17.14 7.28
CA ILE A 100 -1.47 17.84 7.62
C ILE A 100 -2.14 17.31 8.90
N GLN A 101 -1.86 16.06 9.32
CA GLN A 101 -2.37 15.52 10.59
C GLN A 101 -1.87 16.30 11.83
N GLU A 102 -0.84 17.14 11.67
CA GLU A 102 -0.31 17.98 12.73
C GLU A 102 -1.08 19.30 12.90
N CYS A 103 -1.95 19.66 11.94
CA CYS A 103 -2.76 20.88 11.98
C CYS A 103 -4.22 20.55 11.63
N ARG A 104 -5.05 20.41 12.66
CA ARG A 104 -6.47 20.06 12.53
C ARG A 104 -7.26 21.12 11.76
N GLU A 105 -6.97 22.39 12.04
CA GLU A 105 -7.62 23.54 11.42
C GLU A 105 -7.31 23.58 9.90
N ALA A 106 -6.07 23.30 9.50
CA ALA A 106 -5.70 23.18 8.09
C ALA A 106 -6.44 22.02 7.40
N ARG A 107 -6.65 20.89 8.11
CA ARG A 107 -7.45 19.77 7.60
C ARG A 107 -8.91 20.19 7.37
N THR A 108 -9.49 20.95 8.29
CA THR A 108 -10.86 21.49 8.17
C THR A 108 -10.97 22.51 7.03
N ALA A 109 -9.94 23.36 6.87
CA ALA A 109 -9.88 24.39 5.84
C ALA A 109 -9.86 23.84 4.40
N LEU A 110 -9.56 22.55 4.19
CA LEU A 110 -9.66 21.95 2.84
C LEU A 110 -11.04 22.12 2.23
N LYS A 111 -12.11 22.11 3.04
CA LYS A 111 -13.47 22.41 2.58
C LYS A 111 -13.59 23.84 2.06
N SER A 112 -13.03 24.82 2.79
CA SER A 112 -13.04 26.23 2.38
C SER A 112 -12.29 26.42 1.06
N PHE A 113 -11.14 25.80 0.89
CA PHE A 113 -10.39 25.85 -0.38
C PHE A 113 -11.15 25.24 -1.56
N GLN A 114 -11.85 24.11 -1.33
CA GLN A 114 -12.67 23.51 -2.38
C GLN A 114 -13.83 24.43 -2.81
N MET A 115 -14.49 25.08 -1.85
CA MET A 115 -15.60 25.99 -2.13
C MET A 115 -15.13 27.27 -2.82
N ASP A 116 -13.96 27.78 -2.45
CA ASP A 116 -13.33 28.97 -3.04
C ASP A 116 -12.84 28.71 -4.48
N GLY A 117 -12.15 27.63 -4.72
CA GLY A 117 -11.72 27.16 -6.03
C GLY A 117 -10.62 27.97 -6.72
N ARG A 118 -10.06 29.01 -6.08
CA ARG A 118 -8.98 29.85 -6.66
C ARG A 118 -7.64 29.15 -6.70
N PHE A 119 -7.36 28.26 -5.77
CA PHE A 119 -6.06 27.63 -5.59
C PHE A 119 -6.16 26.11 -5.63
N ASP A 120 -5.17 25.48 -6.21
CA ASP A 120 -4.99 24.05 -6.13
C ASP A 120 -4.25 23.72 -4.83
N VAL A 121 -4.80 22.80 -4.02
CA VAL A 121 -4.25 22.43 -2.72
C VAL A 121 -3.91 20.96 -2.71
N ILE A 122 -2.67 20.63 -2.33
CA ILE A 122 -2.21 19.26 -2.12
C ILE A 122 -1.81 19.11 -0.66
N ALA A 123 -2.44 18.19 0.04
CA ALA A 123 -2.07 17.82 1.41
C ALA A 123 -1.40 16.46 1.45
N THR A 124 -0.40 16.30 2.31
CA THR A 124 0.24 15.00 2.54
C THR A 124 0.19 14.62 4.01
N GLY A 125 0.21 13.32 4.29
CA GLY A 125 0.31 12.82 5.66
C GLY A 125 0.58 11.33 5.74
N SER A 126 1.42 10.94 6.70
CA SER A 126 1.83 9.55 6.90
C SER A 126 0.95 8.79 7.89
N LEU A 127 0.35 9.48 8.83
CA LEU A 127 -0.43 8.90 9.93
C LEU A 127 -1.86 9.45 9.96
N LEU A 128 -2.44 9.72 8.78
CA LEU A 128 -3.79 10.30 8.68
C LEU A 128 -4.88 9.40 9.28
N GLY A 129 -4.67 8.06 9.23
CA GLY A 129 -5.57 7.12 9.89
C GLY A 129 -5.41 7.06 11.40
N VAL A 130 -4.19 7.23 11.90
CA VAL A 130 -3.86 7.03 13.33
C VAL A 130 -4.37 8.16 14.21
N LYS A 131 -4.21 9.42 13.80
CA LYS A 131 -4.64 10.58 14.62
C LYS A 131 -6.16 10.78 14.71
N GLY A 132 -6.94 10.12 13.89
CA GLY A 132 -8.40 10.05 14.01
C GLY A 132 -8.89 9.10 15.12
N TYR A 133 -8.02 8.22 15.64
CA TYR A 133 -8.35 7.23 16.68
C TYR A 133 -7.96 7.64 18.09
N GLY A 134 -7.23 8.74 18.26
CA GLY A 134 -6.95 9.27 19.58
C GLY A 134 -8.27 9.60 20.29
N LYS A 135 -8.69 8.72 21.18
CA LYS A 135 -9.66 9.08 22.24
C LYS A 135 -9.03 10.18 23.08
N ASN A 136 -9.13 11.40 22.59
CA ASN A 136 -9.01 12.51 23.48
C ASN A 136 -10.18 12.40 24.44
N ASN A 137 -9.89 12.09 25.70
CA ASN A 137 -10.75 12.36 26.85
C ASN A 137 -10.95 13.89 26.96
N LYS A 138 -11.46 14.52 25.91
CA LYS A 138 -11.83 15.90 25.86
C LYS A 138 -13.33 16.00 25.99
N THR A 139 -13.74 16.83 26.89
CA THR A 139 -15.13 17.16 27.23
C THR A 139 -15.98 17.42 25.97
N PRO A 140 -17.31 17.17 26.01
CA PRO A 140 -18.23 17.36 24.90
C PRO A 140 -18.28 18.77 24.29
N GLU A 141 -17.60 19.74 24.90
CA GLU A 141 -17.56 21.14 24.52
C GLU A 141 -16.50 21.53 23.48
N GLU A 142 -15.53 20.67 23.20
CA GLU A 142 -14.54 20.90 22.12
C GLU A 142 -15.03 20.21 20.84
N GLY A 143 -15.55 21.01 19.93
CA GLY A 143 -16.22 20.71 18.67
C GLY A 143 -15.84 19.39 17.96
N GLN A 144 -16.88 18.70 17.47
CA GLN A 144 -16.77 17.47 16.69
C GLN A 144 -15.76 17.62 15.55
N ASP A 145 -14.84 16.65 15.44
CA ASP A 145 -13.90 16.54 14.33
C ASP A 145 -14.66 16.44 12.99
N SER A 146 -14.75 17.54 12.28
CA SER A 146 -15.32 17.57 10.95
C SER A 146 -14.23 17.24 9.92
N ILE A 147 -14.02 15.93 9.66
CA ILE A 147 -13.31 15.51 8.46
C ILE A 147 -14.17 15.97 7.27
N PRO A 148 -13.62 16.71 6.29
CA PRO A 148 -14.38 17.22 5.15
C PRO A 148 -14.73 16.09 4.17
N ILE A 149 -15.63 15.20 4.56
CA ILE A 149 -16.10 14.08 3.73
C ILE A 149 -16.75 14.63 2.46
N GLY A 150 -16.26 14.19 1.29
CA GLY A 150 -16.77 14.60 -0.01
C GLY A 150 -16.16 15.88 -0.60
N TYR A 151 -15.38 16.63 0.18
CA TYR A 151 -14.73 17.88 -0.24
C TYR A 151 -13.26 17.72 -0.66
N GLU A 152 -12.73 16.50 -0.63
CA GLU A 152 -11.36 16.18 -0.98
C GLU A 152 -11.29 14.92 -1.84
N THR A 153 -10.21 14.79 -2.60
CA THR A 153 -9.83 13.54 -3.29
C THR A 153 -8.69 12.90 -2.51
N VAL A 154 -8.88 11.67 -2.04
CA VAL A 154 -7.87 10.95 -1.26
C VAL A 154 -7.20 9.89 -2.14
N VAL A 155 -5.88 9.93 -2.21
CA VAL A 155 -5.05 8.95 -2.93
C VAL A 155 -4.06 8.32 -1.96
N GLU A 156 -3.87 7.02 -2.07
CA GLU A 156 -2.86 6.30 -1.29
C GLU A 156 -1.58 6.11 -2.11
N MET A 157 -0.46 6.56 -1.56
CA MET A 157 0.86 6.37 -2.15
C MET A 157 1.58 5.24 -1.40
N TYR A 158 1.96 4.23 -2.16
CA TYR A 158 2.69 3.06 -1.65
C TYR A 158 4.21 3.23 -1.79
N PRO A 159 5.05 2.41 -1.11
CA PRO A 159 6.41 2.16 -1.55
C PRO A 159 6.43 1.73 -3.03
N LEU A 160 7.58 1.80 -3.71
CA LEU A 160 7.67 1.37 -5.11
C LEU A 160 7.08 -0.02 -5.27
N ASP A 161 6.18 -0.17 -6.24
CA ASP A 161 5.76 -1.50 -6.68
C ASP A 161 6.83 -2.14 -7.59
N PHE A 162 6.62 -3.38 -7.99
CA PHE A 162 7.63 -4.08 -8.78
C PHE A 162 7.86 -3.43 -10.15
N GLU A 163 6.85 -2.88 -10.80
CA GLU A 163 7.00 -2.16 -12.07
C GLU A 163 7.82 -0.87 -11.91
N GLU A 164 7.57 -0.10 -10.86
CA GLU A 164 8.37 1.08 -10.52
C GLU A 164 9.82 0.70 -10.19
N PHE A 165 10.03 -0.44 -9.51
CA PHE A 165 11.35 -1.00 -9.25
C PHE A 165 12.06 -1.44 -10.54
N LEU A 166 11.34 -2.00 -11.51
CA LEU A 166 11.89 -2.31 -12.84
C LEU A 166 12.36 -1.04 -13.55
N TRP A 167 11.56 0.03 -13.55
CA TRP A 167 11.99 1.32 -14.10
C TRP A 167 13.24 1.86 -13.41
N ALA A 168 13.28 1.79 -12.09
CA ALA A 168 14.44 2.22 -11.29
C ALA A 168 15.72 1.45 -11.62
N ASN A 169 15.60 0.18 -12.06
CA ASN A 169 16.71 -0.65 -12.54
C ASN A 169 17.01 -0.50 -14.05
N GLY A 170 16.38 0.46 -14.73
CA GLY A 170 16.63 0.75 -16.13
C GLY A 170 15.91 -0.16 -17.14
N ILE A 171 14.92 -0.94 -16.69
CA ILE A 171 14.08 -1.74 -17.59
C ILE A 171 13.13 -0.80 -18.32
N ASN A 172 13.18 -0.81 -19.65
CA ASN A 172 12.31 0.03 -20.46
C ASN A 172 10.89 -0.54 -20.60
N ASP A 173 9.94 0.34 -20.92
CA ASP A 173 8.53 0.00 -21.01
C ASP A 173 8.28 -1.11 -22.05
N LYS A 174 9.05 -1.20 -23.16
CA LYS A 174 8.91 -2.25 -24.18
C LYS A 174 9.11 -3.65 -23.63
N VAL A 175 10.07 -3.85 -22.71
CA VAL A 175 10.29 -5.16 -22.07
C VAL A 175 9.12 -5.47 -21.12
N ILE A 176 8.67 -4.48 -20.36
CA ILE A 176 7.53 -4.63 -19.43
C ILE A 176 6.25 -4.96 -20.21
N ASP A 177 6.01 -4.28 -21.33
CA ASP A 177 4.86 -4.52 -22.19
C ASP A 177 4.90 -5.92 -22.81
N THR A 178 6.09 -6.42 -23.19
CA THR A 178 6.25 -7.81 -23.63
C THR A 178 5.79 -8.79 -22.55
N VAL A 179 6.15 -8.54 -21.29
CA VAL A 179 5.71 -9.37 -20.15
C VAL A 179 4.20 -9.30 -19.96
N LYS A 180 3.60 -8.09 -20.08
CA LYS A 180 2.14 -7.89 -20.02
C LYS A 180 1.41 -8.65 -21.13
N VAL A 181 1.89 -8.57 -22.36
CA VAL A 181 1.33 -9.28 -23.50
C VAL A 181 1.41 -10.80 -23.32
N CYS A 182 2.55 -11.31 -22.82
CA CYS A 182 2.67 -12.73 -22.50
C CYS A 182 1.68 -13.18 -21.42
N PHE A 183 1.43 -12.34 -20.41
CA PHE A 183 0.45 -12.60 -19.37
C PHE A 183 -0.99 -12.59 -19.91
N GLU A 184 -1.34 -11.62 -20.74
CA GLU A 184 -2.69 -11.49 -21.31
C GLU A 184 -3.00 -12.64 -22.29
N ASN A 185 -2.03 -13.04 -23.10
CA ASN A 185 -2.17 -14.12 -24.07
C ASN A 185 -1.86 -15.52 -23.51
N GLU A 186 -1.49 -15.60 -22.23
CA GLU A 186 -1.11 -16.85 -21.54
C GLU A 186 0.01 -17.61 -22.25
N THR A 187 0.97 -16.88 -22.81
CA THR A 187 2.12 -17.41 -23.55
C THR A 187 3.42 -17.29 -22.78
N ALA A 188 4.36 -18.20 -23.02
CA ALA A 188 5.65 -18.19 -22.35
C ALA A 188 6.44 -16.90 -22.65
N VAL A 189 7.02 -16.31 -21.61
CA VAL A 189 7.96 -15.19 -21.74
C VAL A 189 9.26 -15.70 -22.36
N PRO A 190 9.87 -14.97 -23.32
CA PRO A 190 11.18 -15.35 -23.87
C PRO A 190 12.22 -15.58 -22.75
N ASP A 191 13.00 -16.66 -22.85
CA ASP A 191 13.88 -17.14 -21.77
C ASP A 191 14.84 -16.08 -21.24
N GLY A 192 15.41 -15.25 -22.12
CA GLY A 192 16.30 -14.15 -21.71
C GLY A 192 15.60 -13.12 -20.83
N ILE A 193 14.36 -12.74 -21.20
CA ILE A 193 13.53 -11.82 -20.41
C ILE A 193 13.11 -12.49 -19.10
N HIS A 194 12.64 -13.73 -19.16
CA HIS A 194 12.22 -14.49 -17.98
C HIS A 194 13.34 -14.57 -16.93
N LYS A 195 14.57 -14.89 -17.34
CA LYS A 195 15.73 -14.93 -16.45
C LYS A 195 16.00 -13.60 -15.78
N VAL A 196 16.05 -12.50 -16.55
CA VAL A 196 16.30 -11.15 -16.01
C VAL A 196 15.19 -10.73 -15.04
N MET A 197 13.92 -11.00 -15.38
CA MET A 197 12.79 -10.67 -14.53
C MET A 197 12.82 -11.44 -13.19
N MET A 198 13.22 -12.72 -13.20
CA MET A 198 13.40 -13.51 -11.98
C MET A 198 14.54 -12.98 -11.11
N GLU A 199 15.67 -12.58 -11.70
CA GLU A 199 16.78 -11.96 -10.97
C GLU A 199 16.37 -10.63 -10.32
N LEU A 200 15.63 -9.78 -11.05
CA LEU A 200 15.11 -8.52 -10.53
C LEU A 200 14.07 -8.74 -9.44
N LEU A 201 13.24 -9.77 -9.56
CA LEU A 201 12.30 -10.15 -8.49
C LEU A 201 13.05 -10.53 -7.21
N HIS A 202 14.11 -11.33 -7.30
CA HIS A 202 14.92 -11.67 -6.11
C HIS A 202 15.56 -10.43 -5.47
N ARG A 203 16.01 -9.46 -6.29
CA ARG A 203 16.50 -8.17 -5.78
C ARG A 203 15.38 -7.38 -5.10
N TYR A 204 14.20 -7.31 -5.73
CA TYR A 204 13.06 -6.63 -5.13
C TYR A 204 12.65 -7.24 -3.78
N VAL A 205 12.67 -8.56 -3.65
CA VAL A 205 12.40 -9.25 -2.38
C VAL A 205 13.35 -8.81 -1.27
N ILE A 206 14.63 -8.55 -1.59
CA ILE A 206 15.63 -8.13 -0.59
C ILE A 206 15.58 -6.65 -0.31
N VAL A 207 15.33 -5.83 -1.34
CA VAL A 207 15.40 -4.37 -1.26
C VAL A 207 14.07 -3.79 -0.81
N GLY A 208 12.95 -4.35 -1.30
CA GLY A 208 11.62 -3.75 -1.15
C GLY A 208 11.43 -2.54 -2.05
N GLY A 209 10.43 -1.72 -1.71
CA GLY A 209 10.04 -0.55 -2.48
C GLY A 209 10.23 0.79 -1.76
N LEU A 210 10.80 0.84 -0.56
CA LEU A 210 11.04 2.12 0.11
C LEU A 210 12.11 2.93 -0.64
N PRO A 211 11.81 4.18 -1.08
CA PRO A 211 12.68 4.96 -1.98
C PRO A 211 14.11 5.10 -1.52
N GLU A 212 14.35 5.34 -0.23
CA GLU A 212 15.69 5.48 0.33
C GLU A 212 16.49 4.17 0.21
N VAL A 213 15.85 3.04 0.50
CA VAL A 213 16.47 1.71 0.37
C VAL A 213 16.78 1.39 -1.08
N VAL A 214 15.84 1.69 -2.00
CA VAL A 214 16.02 1.49 -3.43
C VAL A 214 17.20 2.34 -3.94
N ASN A 215 17.26 3.63 -3.58
CA ASN A 215 18.37 4.51 -3.97
C ASN A 215 19.72 4.00 -3.40
N THR A 216 19.77 3.65 -2.11
CA THR A 216 20.98 3.08 -1.50
C THR A 216 21.46 1.84 -2.27
N PHE A 217 20.55 0.94 -2.62
CA PHE A 217 20.89 -0.24 -3.41
C PHE A 217 21.34 0.11 -4.83
N LEU A 218 20.67 1.02 -5.52
CA LEU A 218 21.01 1.40 -6.90
C LEU A 218 22.38 2.08 -6.98
N GLU A 219 22.70 2.93 -6.02
CA GLU A 219 23.96 3.68 -5.98
C GLU A 219 25.15 2.81 -5.56
N THR A 220 24.95 1.95 -4.56
CA THR A 220 26.07 1.21 -3.94
C THR A 220 26.20 -0.23 -4.41
N LYS A 221 25.10 -0.86 -4.87
CA LYS A 221 25.00 -2.31 -5.11
C LYS A 221 25.43 -3.16 -3.91
N ASN A 222 25.41 -2.59 -2.73
CA ASN A 222 25.88 -3.18 -1.48
C ASN A 222 24.71 -3.61 -0.61
N ILE A 223 24.57 -4.91 -0.40
CA ILE A 223 23.48 -5.49 0.38
C ILE A 223 23.58 -5.14 1.87
N GLU A 224 24.80 -5.03 2.40
CA GLU A 224 24.98 -4.68 3.81
C GLU A 224 24.52 -3.25 4.10
N LEU A 225 24.87 -2.30 3.22
CA LEU A 225 24.38 -0.92 3.33
C LEU A 225 22.86 -0.84 3.15
N THR A 226 22.32 -1.58 2.20
CA THR A 226 20.87 -1.69 1.98
C THR A 226 20.16 -2.20 3.25
N TYR A 227 20.67 -3.26 3.86
CA TYR A 227 20.14 -3.80 5.11
C TYR A 227 20.23 -2.78 6.27
N LYS A 228 21.34 -2.08 6.41
CA LYS A 228 21.49 -1.02 7.44
C LYS A 228 20.44 0.09 7.25
N THR A 229 20.22 0.53 6.02
CA THR A 229 19.16 1.51 5.71
C THR A 229 17.77 0.99 6.08
N GLN A 230 17.47 -0.27 5.75
CA GLN A 230 16.19 -0.89 6.14
C GLN A 230 16.02 -0.97 7.67
N ARG A 231 17.08 -1.35 8.40
CA ARG A 231 17.04 -1.41 9.87
C ARG A 231 16.81 -0.04 10.49
N ASN A 232 17.46 1.01 10.00
CA ASN A 232 17.21 2.37 10.47
C ASN A 232 15.74 2.77 10.27
N LEU A 233 15.14 2.43 9.11
CA LEU A 233 13.72 2.70 8.85
C LEU A 233 12.78 1.91 9.78
N ILE A 234 13.13 0.67 10.11
CA ILE A 234 12.38 -0.13 11.10
C ILE A 234 12.46 0.53 12.47
N ASP A 235 13.63 0.96 12.90
CA ASP A 235 13.83 1.65 14.17
C ASP A 235 13.01 2.96 14.22
N GLU A 236 12.95 3.74 13.13
CA GLU A 236 12.10 4.93 13.03
C GLU A 236 10.59 4.58 13.11
N TYR A 237 10.14 3.47 12.50
CA TYR A 237 8.76 3.01 12.67
C TYR A 237 8.45 2.63 14.11
N GLU A 238 9.38 1.99 14.80
CA GLU A 238 9.22 1.66 16.21
C GLU A 238 9.19 2.91 17.11
N GLU A 239 9.97 3.95 16.79
CA GLU A 239 9.88 5.25 17.46
C GLU A 239 8.51 5.92 17.25
N ASP A 240 7.96 5.84 16.04
CA ASP A 240 6.62 6.36 15.76
C ASP A 240 5.52 5.61 16.55
N MET A 241 5.65 4.29 16.71
CA MET A 241 4.74 3.50 17.54
C MET A 241 4.74 4.00 19.00
N VAL A 242 5.89 4.44 19.48
CA VAL A 242 6.04 5.02 20.83
C VAL A 242 5.50 6.46 20.89
N LYS A 243 5.70 7.26 19.86
CA LYS A 243 5.33 8.68 19.85
C LYS A 243 3.83 8.93 19.70
N TYR A 244 3.15 8.14 18.86
CA TYR A 244 1.78 8.43 18.43
C TYR A 244 0.71 7.49 19.00
N ALA A 245 1.09 6.49 19.77
CA ALA A 245 0.16 5.61 20.47
C ALA A 245 -0.06 6.07 21.92
N ASP A 246 -1.17 5.65 22.51
CA ASP A 246 -1.41 5.82 23.94
C ASP A 246 -0.44 4.96 24.76
N ASP A 247 -0.03 5.41 25.95
CA ASP A 247 1.02 4.75 26.75
C ASP A 247 0.76 3.26 27.02
N ALA A 248 -0.50 2.87 27.17
CA ALA A 248 -0.88 1.48 27.38
C ALA A 248 -0.74 0.61 26.12
N ASP A 249 -0.80 1.20 24.92
CA ASP A 249 -0.81 0.50 23.63
C ASP A 249 0.56 0.45 22.97
N LYS A 250 1.47 1.39 23.31
CA LYS A 250 2.83 1.45 22.77
C LYS A 250 3.57 0.10 22.74
N PRO A 251 3.74 -0.61 23.89
CA PRO A 251 4.44 -1.88 23.89
C PRO A 251 3.70 -2.96 23.10
N ARG A 252 2.36 -2.91 23.06
CA ARG A 252 1.54 -3.91 22.34
C ARG A 252 1.64 -3.77 20.83
N ILE A 253 1.69 -2.53 20.32
CA ILE A 253 1.86 -2.27 18.88
C ILE A 253 3.19 -2.82 18.41
N ARG A 254 4.27 -2.52 19.16
CA ARG A 254 5.60 -3.03 18.88
C ARG A 254 5.65 -4.56 18.94
N GLU A 255 5.10 -5.18 19.99
CA GLU A 255 5.01 -6.64 20.12
C GLU A 255 4.26 -7.29 18.93
N CYS A 256 3.16 -6.66 18.46
CA CYS A 256 2.44 -7.13 17.28
C CYS A 256 3.31 -7.07 16.03
N PHE A 257 4.00 -5.96 15.81
CA PHE A 257 4.89 -5.76 14.67
C PHE A 257 6.03 -6.78 14.68
N GLU A 258 6.79 -6.87 15.77
CA GLU A 258 7.89 -7.83 15.95
C GLU A 258 7.44 -9.31 15.81
N SER A 259 6.17 -9.59 16.06
CA SER A 259 5.63 -10.96 15.94
C SER A 259 5.38 -11.41 14.50
N ILE A 260 5.27 -10.49 13.52
CA ILE A 260 4.89 -10.81 12.14
C ILE A 260 5.75 -11.93 11.55
N PRO A 261 7.09 -11.89 11.59
CA PRO A 261 7.91 -12.97 11.05
C PRO A 261 7.60 -14.33 11.69
N LYS A 262 7.39 -14.36 13.01
CA LYS A 262 7.06 -15.61 13.75
C LYS A 262 5.67 -16.15 13.39
N GLN A 263 4.70 -15.25 13.14
CA GLN A 263 3.35 -15.64 12.70
C GLN A 263 3.41 -16.31 11.33
N LEU A 264 4.15 -15.71 10.39
CA LEU A 264 4.27 -16.19 9.01
C LEU A 264 5.14 -17.46 8.86
N ALA A 265 6.03 -17.73 9.82
CA ALA A 265 6.86 -18.94 9.85
C ALA A 265 6.09 -20.22 10.16
N LYS A 266 4.88 -20.12 10.71
CA LYS A 266 4.07 -21.28 11.12
C LYS A 266 3.38 -21.93 9.93
N ASP A 267 3.07 -23.22 10.06
CA ASP A 267 2.23 -23.93 9.09
C ASP A 267 0.83 -23.29 9.00
N ASN A 268 0.22 -23.01 10.16
CA ASN A 268 -0.99 -22.20 10.23
C ASN A 268 -0.62 -20.73 10.47
N LYS A 269 -0.69 -19.94 9.42
CA LYS A 269 -0.33 -18.51 9.41
C LYS A 269 -1.43 -17.58 9.92
N LYS A 270 -2.59 -18.11 10.35
CA LYS A 270 -3.60 -17.33 11.06
C LYS A 270 -2.96 -16.61 12.23
N PHE A 271 -3.23 -15.31 12.39
CA PHE A 271 -2.67 -14.51 13.47
C PHE A 271 -3.12 -15.05 14.82
N GLN A 272 -2.15 -15.34 15.70
CA GLN A 272 -2.37 -15.91 17.02
C GLN A 272 -1.85 -14.95 18.10
N TYR A 273 -2.74 -14.40 18.90
CA TYR A 273 -2.38 -13.48 19.98
C TYR A 273 -1.43 -14.10 21.02
N SER A 274 -1.51 -15.41 21.23
CA SER A 274 -0.60 -16.16 22.09
C SER A 274 0.85 -16.24 21.59
N VAL A 275 1.08 -15.95 20.29
CA VAL A 275 2.43 -15.85 19.70
C VAL A 275 3.04 -14.48 19.98
N VAL A 276 2.22 -13.44 20.05
CA VAL A 276 2.65 -12.11 20.48
C VAL A 276 3.14 -12.18 21.93
N ARG A 277 2.28 -12.67 22.82
CA ARG A 277 2.61 -12.88 24.24
C ARG A 277 1.82 -14.07 24.79
N LYS A 278 2.45 -14.91 25.63
CA LYS A 278 1.77 -16.03 26.29
C LYS A 278 0.54 -15.53 27.05
N GLY A 279 -0.63 -16.08 26.74
CA GLY A 279 -1.92 -15.66 27.32
C GLY A 279 -2.54 -14.41 26.68
N GLY A 280 -1.96 -13.88 25.59
CA GLY A 280 -2.50 -12.76 24.83
C GLY A 280 -3.89 -13.03 24.28
N ARG A 281 -4.78 -12.02 24.33
CA ARG A 281 -6.19 -12.10 23.88
C ARG A 281 -6.48 -11.01 22.84
N SER A 282 -7.46 -11.26 21.96
CA SER A 282 -7.90 -10.31 20.92
C SER A 282 -8.21 -8.93 21.49
N SER A 283 -8.96 -8.85 22.60
CA SER A 283 -9.33 -7.58 23.24
C SER A 283 -8.15 -6.69 23.65
N GLN A 284 -6.96 -7.27 23.79
CA GLN A 284 -5.76 -6.53 24.18
C GLN A 284 -4.97 -5.98 22.98
N TYR A 285 -5.05 -6.63 21.80
CA TYR A 285 -4.15 -6.40 20.67
C TYR A 285 -4.83 -5.95 19.39
N ILE A 286 -6.17 -6.06 19.29
CA ILE A 286 -6.88 -5.70 18.05
C ILE A 286 -6.69 -4.22 17.68
N GLY A 287 -6.67 -3.33 18.67
CA GLY A 287 -6.36 -1.91 18.48
C GLY A 287 -4.94 -1.68 17.99
N SER A 288 -3.99 -2.46 18.49
CA SER A 288 -2.58 -2.40 18.06
C SER A 288 -2.40 -2.84 16.60
N ILE A 289 -3.13 -3.88 16.18
CA ILE A 289 -3.12 -4.32 14.78
C ILE A 289 -3.78 -3.28 13.87
N GLN A 290 -4.89 -2.68 14.32
CA GLN A 290 -5.54 -1.59 13.60
C GLN A 290 -4.59 -0.39 13.43
N TRP A 291 -3.85 -0.04 14.48
CA TRP A 291 -2.85 1.01 14.41
C TRP A 291 -1.78 0.73 13.32
N LEU A 292 -1.26 -0.51 13.25
CA LEU A 292 -0.28 -0.90 12.22
C LEU A 292 -0.86 -0.80 10.80
N GLU A 293 -2.14 -1.12 10.61
CA GLU A 293 -2.82 -0.95 9.32
C GLU A 293 -3.02 0.53 8.96
N ASP A 294 -3.45 1.34 9.91
CA ASP A 294 -3.70 2.77 9.72
C ASP A 294 -2.40 3.53 9.46
N ALA A 295 -1.29 3.09 10.06
CA ALA A 295 0.06 3.57 9.76
C ALA A 295 0.59 3.08 8.39
N GLY A 296 -0.07 2.12 7.76
CA GLY A 296 0.32 1.55 6.49
C GLY A 296 1.51 0.56 6.59
N ILE A 297 1.84 0.07 7.79
CA ILE A 297 2.99 -0.82 8.03
C ILE A 297 2.64 -2.28 7.76
N ALA A 298 1.43 -2.69 8.11
CA ALA A 298 0.94 -4.04 7.92
C ALA A 298 -0.49 -4.06 7.36
N LYS A 299 -0.91 -5.19 6.82
CA LYS A 299 -2.29 -5.41 6.32
C LYS A 299 -2.80 -6.78 6.70
N ARG A 300 -4.07 -6.82 7.13
CA ARG A 300 -4.79 -8.06 7.39
C ARG A 300 -5.26 -8.69 6.08
N CYS A 301 -5.03 -9.98 5.95
CA CYS A 301 -5.62 -10.84 4.94
C CYS A 301 -6.69 -11.68 5.64
N TYR A 302 -7.96 -11.42 5.32
CA TYR A 302 -9.10 -12.00 6.03
C TYR A 302 -9.46 -13.40 5.51
N ASN A 303 -9.77 -14.33 6.41
CA ASN A 303 -10.40 -15.57 6.02
C ASN A 303 -11.82 -15.32 5.51
N THR A 304 -12.27 -16.15 4.56
CA THR A 304 -13.65 -16.11 4.06
C THR A 304 -14.42 -17.37 4.47
N LEU A 305 -15.73 -17.23 4.65
CA LEU A 305 -16.62 -18.36 4.94
C LEU A 305 -16.77 -19.29 3.73
N ILE A 306 -16.85 -18.71 2.55
CA ILE A 306 -17.03 -19.38 1.26
C ILE A 306 -16.09 -18.75 0.23
N THR A 307 -15.93 -19.44 -0.89
CA THR A 307 -15.04 -19.03 -2.01
C THR A 307 -15.84 -18.38 -3.14
N GLU A 308 -16.72 -17.43 -2.79
CA GLU A 308 -17.63 -16.75 -3.72
C GLU A 308 -17.54 -15.22 -3.58
N LEU A 309 -17.90 -14.51 -4.65
CA LEU A 309 -18.08 -13.07 -4.62
C LEU A 309 -19.44 -12.68 -4.01
N PRO A 310 -19.51 -11.56 -3.30
CA PRO A 310 -18.44 -10.61 -2.99
C PRO A 310 -17.59 -11.09 -1.79
N LEU A 311 -16.25 -11.09 -1.93
CA LEU A 311 -15.33 -11.57 -0.88
C LEU A 311 -15.47 -10.79 0.43
N GLU A 312 -15.68 -9.48 0.37
CA GLU A 312 -15.89 -8.64 1.57
C GLU A 312 -17.08 -9.10 2.41
N GLY A 313 -18.20 -9.43 1.74
CA GLY A 313 -19.42 -9.90 2.41
C GLY A 313 -19.25 -11.25 3.10
N ASN A 314 -18.30 -12.04 2.63
CA ASN A 314 -18.01 -13.38 3.16
C ASN A 314 -16.83 -13.40 4.14
N SER A 315 -16.21 -12.25 4.45
CA SER A 315 -15.00 -12.16 5.27
C SER A 315 -15.28 -12.35 6.77
N ILE A 316 -14.38 -13.06 7.45
CA ILE A 316 -14.41 -13.28 8.89
C ILE A 316 -13.42 -12.32 9.54
N LYS A 317 -13.91 -11.24 10.17
CA LYS A 317 -13.08 -10.15 10.72
C LYS A 317 -12.10 -10.59 11.81
N ASP A 318 -12.43 -11.60 12.59
CA ASP A 318 -11.59 -12.10 13.69
C ASP A 318 -10.62 -13.21 13.26
N CYS A 319 -10.61 -13.56 11.98
CA CYS A 319 -9.78 -14.61 11.43
C CYS A 319 -8.97 -14.06 10.25
N PHE A 320 -7.69 -13.76 10.47
CA PHE A 320 -6.84 -13.13 9.48
C PHE A 320 -5.38 -13.58 9.60
N LYS A 321 -4.62 -13.41 8.51
CA LYS A 321 -3.16 -13.40 8.47
C LYS A 321 -2.71 -11.95 8.46
N LEU A 322 -1.50 -11.64 8.96
CA LEU A 322 -0.94 -10.29 8.99
C LEU A 322 0.35 -10.25 8.16
N TYR A 323 0.35 -9.44 7.10
CA TYR A 323 1.49 -9.24 6.20
C TYR A 323 2.05 -7.83 6.32
N THR A 324 3.37 -7.67 6.12
CA THR A 324 3.96 -6.34 5.94
C THR A 324 3.58 -5.76 4.59
N THR A 325 3.46 -4.45 4.50
CA THR A 325 3.11 -3.73 3.26
C THR A 325 4.29 -3.47 2.34
N ASP A 326 5.49 -3.83 2.79
CA ASP A 326 6.71 -3.85 2.00
C ASP A 326 7.50 -5.13 2.29
N ILE A 327 7.83 -5.88 1.23
CA ILE A 327 8.53 -7.16 1.36
C ILE A 327 9.94 -7.00 1.89
N GLY A 328 10.62 -5.91 1.57
CA GLY A 328 11.98 -5.62 2.06
C GLY A 328 12.00 -5.43 3.58
N ILE A 329 10.95 -4.85 4.16
CA ILE A 329 10.81 -4.72 5.61
C ILE A 329 10.69 -6.10 6.27
N LEU A 330 9.85 -7.01 5.73
CA LEU A 330 9.79 -8.38 6.27
C LEU A 330 11.14 -9.05 6.27
N VAL A 331 11.88 -8.97 5.14
CA VAL A 331 13.19 -9.59 5.01
C VAL A 331 14.22 -8.97 5.97
N ALA A 332 14.14 -7.66 6.20
CA ALA A 332 15.02 -6.97 7.16
C ALA A 332 14.67 -7.27 8.64
N MET A 333 13.47 -7.75 8.92
CA MET A 333 13.08 -8.21 10.27
C MET A 333 13.58 -9.63 10.58
N LEU A 334 14.09 -10.36 9.58
CA LEU A 334 14.68 -11.68 9.76
C LEU A 334 16.15 -11.58 10.20
N ASP A 335 16.77 -12.74 10.45
CA ASP A 335 18.17 -12.83 10.90
C ASP A 335 19.13 -12.17 9.90
N TYR A 336 20.19 -11.55 10.43
CA TYR A 336 21.28 -11.00 9.62
C TYR A 336 21.86 -12.08 8.68
N GLY A 337 22.02 -11.72 7.41
CA GLY A 337 22.49 -12.65 6.37
C GLY A 337 21.38 -13.29 5.53
N THR A 338 20.12 -13.18 5.94
CA THR A 338 18.96 -13.71 5.19
C THR A 338 18.94 -13.21 3.75
N GLN A 339 19.32 -11.95 3.50
CA GLN A 339 19.41 -11.36 2.15
C GLN A 339 20.40 -12.13 1.26
N ALA A 340 21.56 -12.48 1.81
CA ALA A 340 22.55 -13.28 1.09
C ALA A 340 22.06 -14.70 0.80
N ASP A 341 21.33 -15.28 1.74
CA ASP A 341 20.72 -16.61 1.56
C ASP A 341 19.63 -16.62 0.48
N ILE A 342 18.83 -15.54 0.40
CA ILE A 342 17.84 -15.35 -0.68
C ILE A 342 18.54 -15.35 -2.04
N LEU A 343 19.62 -14.59 -2.20
CA LEU A 343 20.37 -14.51 -3.46
C LEU A 343 21.01 -15.84 -3.86
N LYS A 344 21.51 -16.60 -2.89
CA LYS A 344 22.10 -17.94 -3.11
C LYS A 344 21.03 -19.02 -3.28
N GLY A 345 19.75 -18.72 -3.10
CA GLY A 345 18.66 -19.69 -3.19
C GLY A 345 18.54 -20.64 -1.97
N ASN A 346 19.24 -20.35 -0.86
CA ASN A 346 19.40 -21.22 0.30
C ASN A 346 18.27 -21.15 1.33
N LEU A 347 17.25 -20.32 1.16
CA LEU A 347 16.10 -20.20 2.07
C LEU A 347 15.21 -21.44 2.02
N LEU A 348 15.51 -22.46 2.80
CA LEU A 348 14.79 -23.74 2.74
C LEU A 348 13.44 -23.72 3.48
N GLY A 349 13.36 -23.17 4.68
CA GLY A 349 12.18 -23.25 5.54
C GLY A 349 11.24 -22.04 5.44
N TYR A 350 11.75 -20.83 5.33
CA TYR A 350 10.98 -19.58 5.38
C TYR A 350 10.52 -19.05 4.00
N LYS A 351 10.96 -19.71 2.92
CA LYS A 351 10.74 -19.28 1.53
C LYS A 351 9.25 -19.12 1.17
N GLY A 352 8.38 -19.98 1.70
CA GLY A 352 6.94 -19.88 1.50
C GLY A 352 6.34 -18.60 2.08
N ALA A 353 6.73 -18.25 3.31
CA ALA A 353 6.28 -17.03 3.99
C ALA A 353 6.69 -15.75 3.23
N ILE A 354 7.93 -15.70 2.74
CA ILE A 354 8.43 -14.57 1.95
C ILE A 354 7.62 -14.38 0.67
N PHE A 355 7.37 -15.45 -0.09
CA PHE A 355 6.64 -15.33 -1.35
C PHE A 355 5.15 -15.08 -1.17
N GLU A 356 4.54 -15.58 -0.08
CA GLU A 356 3.18 -15.18 0.24
C GLU A 356 3.10 -13.69 0.64
N ASN A 357 4.06 -13.19 1.44
CA ASN A 357 4.10 -11.76 1.74
C ASN A 357 4.39 -10.92 0.49
N LEU A 358 5.24 -11.39 -0.43
CA LEU A 358 5.46 -10.74 -1.72
C LEU A 358 4.16 -10.64 -2.54
N MET A 359 3.35 -11.70 -2.53
CA MET A 359 2.05 -11.67 -3.22
C MET A 359 1.08 -10.73 -2.53
N ALA A 360 1.06 -10.72 -1.18
CA ALA A 360 0.27 -9.75 -0.41
C ALA A 360 0.70 -8.31 -0.70
N ASP A 361 2.01 -8.04 -0.81
CA ASP A 361 2.58 -6.74 -1.22
C ASP A 361 2.09 -6.32 -2.62
N PHE A 362 2.14 -7.20 -3.60
CA PHE A 362 1.64 -6.92 -4.95
C PHE A 362 0.14 -6.61 -4.98
N LEU A 363 -0.67 -7.42 -4.32
CA LEU A 363 -2.12 -7.23 -4.26
C LEU A 363 -2.47 -5.91 -3.53
N TYR A 364 -1.81 -5.63 -2.41
CA TYR A 364 -2.04 -4.41 -1.66
C TYR A 364 -1.64 -3.16 -2.47
N LYS A 365 -0.45 -3.14 -3.07
CA LYS A 365 0.02 -2.02 -3.91
C LYS A 365 -0.81 -1.83 -5.18
N SER A 366 -1.58 -2.84 -5.60
CA SER A 366 -2.60 -2.71 -6.66
C SER A 366 -3.96 -2.22 -6.16
N GLY A 367 -4.09 -1.87 -4.86
CA GLY A 367 -5.32 -1.37 -4.25
C GLY A 367 -6.32 -2.45 -3.84
N GLN A 368 -5.93 -3.73 -3.87
CA GLN A 368 -6.83 -4.83 -3.52
C GLN A 368 -6.84 -5.09 -2.01
N LYS A 369 -8.02 -5.47 -1.48
CA LYS A 369 -8.13 -6.06 -0.16
C LYS A 369 -7.69 -7.52 -0.21
N LEU A 370 -7.09 -8.00 0.88
CA LEU A 370 -6.50 -9.33 0.94
C LEU A 370 -7.47 -10.33 1.58
N TYR A 371 -7.68 -11.45 0.91
CA TYR A 371 -8.51 -12.56 1.39
C TYR A 371 -7.82 -13.89 1.17
N TYR A 372 -8.09 -14.85 2.05
CA TYR A 372 -7.69 -16.24 1.92
C TYR A 372 -8.85 -17.15 2.32
N PHE A 373 -8.69 -18.45 2.12
CA PHE A 373 -9.69 -19.41 2.54
C PHE A 373 -9.04 -20.54 3.31
N GLN A 374 -9.55 -20.84 4.51
CA GLN A 374 -9.09 -21.95 5.33
C GLN A 374 -10.27 -22.55 6.08
N LYS A 375 -10.38 -23.89 6.01
CA LYS A 375 -11.32 -24.68 6.81
C LYS A 375 -10.62 -25.38 7.97
N ASP A 376 -11.35 -25.67 9.02
CA ASP A 376 -10.86 -26.48 10.17
C ASP A 376 -10.40 -27.88 9.75
N SER A 377 -10.94 -28.40 8.63
CA SER A 377 -10.53 -29.68 8.02
C SER A 377 -9.12 -29.66 7.40
N GLY A 378 -8.41 -28.53 7.44
CA GLY A 378 -7.04 -28.37 6.96
C GLY A 378 -6.91 -28.00 5.47
N LEU A 379 -8.01 -27.74 4.74
CA LEU A 379 -7.93 -27.18 3.39
C LEU A 379 -7.62 -25.69 3.49
N GLU A 380 -6.51 -25.25 2.90
CA GLU A 380 -6.08 -23.86 2.83
C GLU A 380 -5.80 -23.47 1.39
N LEU A 381 -6.23 -22.25 1.00
CA LEU A 381 -5.97 -21.58 -0.27
C LEU A 381 -5.31 -20.24 0.06
N ASP A 382 -4.14 -19.97 -0.52
CA ASP A 382 -3.25 -18.88 -0.09
C ASP A 382 -3.91 -17.49 -0.22
N PHE A 383 -4.53 -17.19 -1.39
CA PHE A 383 -5.30 -15.96 -1.59
C PHE A 383 -6.55 -16.23 -2.45
N LEU A 384 -7.58 -15.43 -2.19
CA LEU A 384 -8.75 -15.27 -3.05
C LEU A 384 -8.79 -13.86 -3.59
N VAL A 385 -9.00 -13.73 -4.89
CA VAL A 385 -9.14 -12.43 -5.56
C VAL A 385 -10.35 -12.43 -6.50
N ARG A 386 -10.90 -11.24 -6.74
CA ARG A 386 -11.75 -11.04 -7.91
C ARG A 386 -10.86 -10.83 -9.12
N TYR A 387 -11.02 -11.65 -10.15
CA TYR A 387 -10.26 -11.55 -11.39
C TYR A 387 -11.13 -11.96 -12.57
N LYS A 388 -11.22 -11.10 -13.59
CA LYS A 388 -12.12 -11.25 -14.76
C LYS A 388 -13.58 -11.53 -14.36
N GLY A 389 -14.04 -10.88 -13.27
CA GLY A 389 -15.41 -11.02 -12.77
C GLY A 389 -15.70 -12.26 -11.93
N GLU A 390 -14.76 -13.16 -11.74
CA GLU A 390 -14.89 -14.40 -10.97
C GLU A 390 -14.07 -14.38 -9.68
N CYS A 391 -14.44 -15.26 -8.73
CA CYS A 391 -13.57 -15.59 -7.60
C CYS A 391 -12.48 -16.56 -8.07
N VAL A 392 -11.22 -16.14 -7.98
CA VAL A 392 -10.06 -16.91 -8.43
C VAL A 392 -9.11 -17.15 -7.27
N VAL A 393 -8.61 -18.38 -7.17
CA VAL A 393 -7.57 -18.74 -6.19
C VAL A 393 -6.20 -18.39 -6.73
N LEU A 394 -5.39 -17.73 -5.90
CA LEU A 394 -3.95 -17.59 -6.14
C LEU A 394 -3.22 -18.55 -5.20
N GLU A 395 -2.46 -19.46 -5.77
CA GLU A 395 -1.64 -20.42 -5.04
C GLU A 395 -0.16 -20.10 -5.23
N VAL A 396 0.54 -19.75 -4.17
CA VAL A 396 1.94 -19.33 -4.20
C VAL A 396 2.86 -20.50 -3.89
N LYS A 397 3.81 -20.80 -4.76
CA LYS A 397 4.75 -21.92 -4.57
C LYS A 397 6.21 -21.47 -4.64
N ALA A 398 6.93 -21.76 -3.57
CA ALA A 398 8.37 -21.50 -3.49
C ALA A 398 9.22 -22.45 -4.35
N LYS A 399 8.70 -23.66 -4.61
CA LYS A 399 9.29 -24.70 -5.46
C LYS A 399 8.19 -25.43 -6.22
N SER A 400 8.56 -26.34 -7.15
CA SER A 400 7.62 -27.27 -7.77
C SER A 400 6.97 -28.14 -6.68
N GLY A 401 5.81 -27.73 -6.17
CA GLY A 401 5.09 -28.40 -5.10
C GLY A 401 3.73 -28.94 -5.56
N LYS A 402 3.24 -29.96 -4.85
CA LYS A 402 1.88 -30.48 -5.07
C LYS A 402 0.86 -29.45 -4.61
N THR A 403 -0.11 -29.13 -5.46
CA THR A 403 -1.24 -28.23 -5.19
C THR A 403 -2.46 -29.03 -4.70
N LYS A 404 -2.31 -29.80 -3.62
CA LYS A 404 -3.35 -30.74 -3.17
C LYS A 404 -4.65 -30.01 -2.79
N SER A 405 -4.56 -28.96 -1.99
CA SER A 405 -5.72 -28.15 -1.58
C SER A 405 -6.41 -27.51 -2.79
N LEU A 406 -5.63 -26.89 -3.68
CA LEU A 406 -6.13 -26.28 -4.89
C LEU A 406 -6.85 -27.29 -5.79
N LYS A 407 -6.22 -28.44 -6.08
CA LYS A 407 -6.82 -29.51 -6.90
C LYS A 407 -8.08 -30.10 -6.23
N THR A 408 -8.12 -30.19 -4.90
CA THR A 408 -9.31 -30.62 -4.15
C THR A 408 -10.43 -29.60 -4.30
N ALA A 409 -10.12 -28.31 -4.18
CA ALA A 409 -11.13 -27.26 -4.32
C ALA A 409 -11.70 -27.19 -5.74
N LEU A 410 -10.88 -27.25 -6.79
CA LEU A 410 -11.31 -27.26 -8.18
C LEU A 410 -12.14 -28.51 -8.57
N LYS A 411 -11.81 -29.66 -7.99
CA LYS A 411 -12.61 -30.88 -8.23
C LYS A 411 -14.01 -30.85 -7.62
N ASN A 412 -14.18 -30.13 -6.51
CA ASN A 412 -15.44 -30.05 -5.79
C ASN A 412 -16.15 -28.73 -6.08
N LYS A 413 -16.40 -28.44 -7.39
CA LYS A 413 -17.02 -27.18 -7.85
C LYS A 413 -18.34 -26.86 -7.19
N ASN A 414 -19.17 -27.88 -6.89
CA ASN A 414 -20.46 -27.70 -6.20
C ASN A 414 -20.33 -27.22 -4.73
N VAL A 415 -19.13 -27.29 -4.16
CA VAL A 415 -18.87 -26.89 -2.76
C VAL A 415 -18.10 -25.58 -2.70
N TYR A 416 -17.16 -25.39 -3.64
CA TYR A 416 -16.23 -24.24 -3.61
C TYR A 416 -16.52 -23.23 -4.71
N HIS A 417 -17.36 -23.53 -5.69
CA HIS A 417 -17.76 -22.64 -6.80
C HIS A 417 -16.58 -21.98 -7.52
N LEU A 418 -15.45 -22.71 -7.61
CA LEU A 418 -14.21 -22.26 -8.24
C LEU A 418 -14.07 -22.89 -9.62
N ASN A 419 -13.93 -22.04 -10.65
CA ASN A 419 -13.74 -22.46 -12.04
C ASN A 419 -12.28 -22.38 -12.48
N ASN A 420 -11.55 -21.40 -11.95
CA ASN A 420 -10.19 -21.09 -12.38
C ASN A 420 -9.28 -20.84 -11.18
N ALA A 421 -7.99 -21.09 -11.39
CA ALA A 421 -6.96 -20.76 -10.41
C ALA A 421 -5.68 -20.29 -11.11
N ILE A 422 -4.91 -19.48 -10.39
CA ILE A 422 -3.59 -19.02 -10.83
C ILE A 422 -2.55 -19.58 -9.86
N LYS A 423 -1.59 -20.30 -10.39
CA LYS A 423 -0.45 -20.83 -9.63
C LYS A 423 0.79 -19.99 -9.93
N LEU A 424 1.36 -19.37 -8.89
CA LEU A 424 2.56 -18.54 -9.01
C LEU A 424 3.78 -19.31 -8.51
N GLY A 425 4.89 -19.23 -9.25
CA GLY A 425 6.12 -19.92 -8.88
C GLY A 425 7.33 -19.49 -9.72
N GLN A 426 8.36 -20.35 -9.70
CA GLN A 426 9.60 -20.14 -10.46
C GLN A 426 9.54 -20.80 -11.85
N TYR A 427 8.36 -20.80 -12.47
CA TYR A 427 8.13 -21.37 -13.80
C TYR A 427 7.83 -20.25 -14.79
N ASN A 428 7.84 -20.58 -16.08
CA ASN A 428 7.30 -19.69 -17.11
C ASN A 428 5.78 -19.83 -17.22
N VAL A 429 5.13 -19.02 -18.04
CA VAL A 429 3.69 -19.07 -18.28
C VAL A 429 3.29 -20.38 -18.93
N GLY A 430 2.20 -20.96 -18.46
CA GLY A 430 1.58 -22.17 -19.03
C GLY A 430 0.21 -22.42 -18.40
N ARG A 431 -0.63 -23.21 -19.07
CA ARG A 431 -1.96 -23.58 -18.60
C ARG A 431 -2.15 -25.10 -18.61
N GLU A 432 -2.65 -25.63 -17.54
CA GLU A 432 -3.08 -27.01 -17.41
C GLU A 432 -4.53 -27.03 -16.90
N GLN A 433 -5.45 -27.32 -17.77
CA GLN A 433 -6.90 -27.29 -17.48
C GLN A 433 -7.33 -25.92 -16.89
N GLU A 434 -7.90 -25.91 -15.68
CA GLU A 434 -8.38 -24.71 -14.99
C GLU A 434 -7.26 -23.93 -14.29
N ILE A 435 -6.02 -24.41 -14.34
CA ILE A 435 -4.89 -23.79 -13.63
C ILE A 435 -3.99 -23.05 -14.61
N LEU A 436 -3.98 -21.72 -14.52
CA LEU A 436 -2.98 -20.89 -15.18
C LEU A 436 -1.74 -20.83 -14.28
N THR A 437 -0.59 -21.26 -14.80
CA THR A 437 0.69 -21.13 -14.11
C THR A 437 1.41 -19.90 -14.63
N ILE A 438 1.88 -19.04 -13.76
CA ILE A 438 2.65 -17.84 -14.11
C ILE A 438 3.88 -17.69 -13.21
N PRO A 439 4.95 -17.02 -13.69
CA PRO A 439 6.08 -16.70 -12.85
C PRO A 439 5.68 -15.69 -11.76
N LEU A 440 6.33 -15.79 -10.58
CA LEU A 440 6.04 -14.91 -9.42
C LEU A 440 6.11 -13.42 -9.77
N TYR A 441 7.03 -13.01 -10.64
CA TYR A 441 7.15 -11.61 -11.05
C TYR A 441 5.93 -11.05 -11.80
N MET A 442 5.04 -11.91 -12.31
CA MET A 442 3.79 -11.47 -12.94
C MET A 442 2.67 -11.20 -11.94
N GLY A 443 2.88 -11.48 -10.65
CA GLY A 443 1.87 -11.25 -9.60
C GLY A 443 1.33 -9.82 -9.57
N PHE A 444 2.14 -8.80 -9.90
CA PHE A 444 1.70 -7.40 -9.97
C PHE A 444 0.72 -7.10 -11.11
N LEU A 445 0.57 -8.02 -12.08
CA LEU A 445 -0.38 -7.91 -13.20
C LEU A 445 -1.79 -8.43 -12.85
N ILE A 446 -1.94 -9.12 -11.73
CA ILE A 446 -3.23 -9.66 -11.29
C ILE A 446 -4.09 -8.50 -10.76
N LYS A 447 -4.86 -7.90 -11.66
CA LYS A 447 -5.81 -6.83 -11.35
C LYS A 447 -7.14 -7.14 -12.02
N ASP A 448 -8.25 -6.87 -11.33
CA ASP A 448 -9.54 -6.85 -12.01
C ASP A 448 -9.61 -5.58 -12.86
N LYS A 449 -9.85 -5.74 -14.16
CA LYS A 449 -10.15 -4.60 -15.02
C LYS A 449 -11.63 -4.31 -14.84
N LEU A 450 -11.97 -3.17 -14.25
CA LEU A 450 -13.34 -2.66 -14.28
C LEU A 450 -13.71 -2.51 -15.77
N THR A 451 -14.57 -3.37 -16.25
CA THR A 451 -15.22 -3.17 -17.54
C THR A 451 -16.13 -1.95 -17.40
N GLU A 452 -15.97 -0.95 -18.26
CA GLU A 452 -16.94 0.12 -18.35
C GLU A 452 -18.31 -0.50 -18.68
N VAL A 453 -19.16 -0.56 -17.67
CA VAL A 453 -20.58 -0.91 -17.89
C VAL A 453 -21.27 0.38 -18.20
N ILE A 454 -21.51 0.63 -19.48
CA ILE A 454 -22.39 1.72 -19.91
C ILE A 454 -23.81 1.31 -19.53
N VAL A 455 -24.35 1.99 -18.52
CA VAL A 455 -25.76 1.83 -18.18
C VAL A 455 -26.57 2.55 -19.26
N PRO A 456 -27.43 1.85 -20.02
CA PRO A 456 -28.29 2.50 -21.02
C PRO A 456 -29.22 3.47 -20.33
N ASP A 457 -29.52 4.59 -20.99
CA ASP A 457 -30.52 5.52 -20.52
C ASP A 457 -31.88 4.81 -20.38
N ILE A 458 -32.59 5.09 -19.29
CA ILE A 458 -33.94 4.58 -19.09
C ILE A 458 -34.88 5.39 -19.98
N ASP A 459 -35.55 4.73 -20.92
CA ASP A 459 -36.58 5.34 -21.70
C ASP A 459 -37.84 5.61 -20.84
N LEU A 460 -37.99 6.85 -20.40
CA LEU A 460 -39.10 7.30 -19.57
C LEU A 460 -40.37 7.61 -20.40
N SER A 461 -40.29 7.51 -21.74
CA SER A 461 -41.47 7.79 -22.63
C SER A 461 -42.62 6.81 -22.40
N LEU A 462 -42.34 5.65 -21.83
CA LEU A 462 -43.36 4.63 -21.46
C LEU A 462 -44.16 4.97 -20.18
N LEU A 463 -43.77 6.02 -19.45
CA LEU A 463 -44.43 6.46 -18.22
C LEU A 463 -45.32 7.69 -18.41
N ASN A 464 -45.42 8.22 -19.65
CA ASN A 464 -46.29 9.32 -20.06
C ASN A 464 -47.49 8.72 -20.91
#